data_e2bdfca78c4477a8f506fa4764e35971
#
_entry.id   e2bdfca78c4477a8f506fa4764e35971
#
_cell.length_a   1.000
_cell.length_b   1.000
_cell.length_c   1.000
_cell.angle_alpha   90.00
_cell.angle_beta   90.00
_cell.angle_gamma   90.00
#
_symmetry.space_group_name_H-M   'P 1'
#
loop_
_entity.id
_entity.type
_entity.pdbx_description
1 polymer ?
#
loop_
_entity_poly.entity_id
_entity_poly.type
_entity_poly.pdbx_seq_one_letter_code
_entity_poly.pdbx_strand_id
1 'polypeptide(L)'
;MSRVSQPNKTTRSLINIAGIVAVATLISKLFGLVRQQAIAAAFGVGPAIGAYNFAYVIPGFLLILLGGINGPFHSAIVSVLAKRKREEVAPIVETITTLVIGVLLLVMIGLVVFADPLMHLVAPGLFRSEQELRSLGATPEVIQITYQTRDIAIQQFKIMAPMAVLAGLIGIGFGTLNAADQYWLPSISPLFSSVTVLAGLGGLALYLGDKIVLPEYAAFGGAVLAWTTLAGALLQWLVQLPVQWKAGLGGLRPRFDFHRPEVKEVIRVMGPATFSSGMMQINVWTDLFFASFIPNAAAAVSAMGYAGLLIQTPLGILSNVILVPLLPVFSRLAAPENWPELKQRIRQGWMMTALTMLPMTGLFMALALPISRAVYERYAFSRDDAALTASVLIAYAVGMFFYLSRDVLVRVFYALEDADTPFRISIVNIFLNAVLDFLLVGPLGAPGLVLATVSVNLISMVAMLWILHRRLGGLPLRAWAGPTVGLAVASAIAGVATWGTLQGLERLWGSGNLWVLLGQLVLASGVGVAVFVGLALQLNLPELRLLSDRILQKVRRR
;
A
#
# COMPACT_ATOMS: atom_id res chain seq x y z
N MET A 1 -22.17 -30.46 33.74
CA MET A 1 -22.97 -29.40 33.07
C MET A 1 -22.17 -28.09 33.11
N SER A 2 -21.36 -27.85 32.09
CA SER A 2 -20.57 -26.64 31.94
C SER A 2 -21.46 -25.55 31.33
N ARG A 3 -21.70 -24.48 32.08
CA ARG A 3 -22.36 -23.27 31.56
C ARG A 3 -21.50 -22.66 30.48
N VAL A 4 -21.91 -22.80 29.23
CA VAL A 4 -21.37 -21.98 28.12
C VAL A 4 -21.76 -20.53 28.43
N SER A 5 -20.78 -19.71 28.83
CA SER A 5 -20.96 -18.28 29.08
C SER A 5 -21.41 -17.62 27.78
N GLN A 6 -22.63 -17.08 27.75
CA GLN A 6 -23.09 -16.26 26.64
C GLN A 6 -22.16 -15.06 26.49
N PRO A 7 -21.66 -14.75 25.26
CA PRO A 7 -20.81 -13.61 25.06
C PRO A 7 -21.56 -12.33 25.45
N ASN A 8 -20.91 -11.51 26.28
CA ASN A 8 -21.41 -10.26 26.83
C ASN A 8 -21.90 -9.35 25.69
N LYS A 9 -22.98 -8.58 25.88
CA LYS A 9 -23.55 -7.67 24.85
C LYS A 9 -22.50 -6.76 24.19
N THR A 10 -21.49 -6.34 24.93
CA THR A 10 -20.34 -5.55 24.46
C THR A 10 -19.49 -6.32 23.45
N THR A 11 -19.23 -7.60 23.67
CA THR A 11 -18.42 -8.44 22.76
C THR A 11 -19.15 -8.70 21.43
N ARG A 12 -20.47 -8.90 21.45
CA ARG A 12 -21.30 -9.01 20.24
C ARG A 12 -21.30 -7.72 19.43
N SER A 13 -21.35 -6.55 20.09
CA SER A 13 -21.29 -5.24 19.43
C SER A 13 -19.94 -5.05 18.71
N LEU A 14 -18.82 -5.35 19.35
CA LEU A 14 -17.47 -5.23 18.76
C LEU A 14 -17.27 -6.15 17.56
N ILE A 15 -17.76 -7.39 17.62
CA ILE A 15 -17.68 -8.34 16.48
C ILE A 15 -18.49 -7.83 15.28
N ASN A 16 -19.69 -7.27 15.53
CA ASN A 16 -20.50 -6.71 14.46
C ASN A 16 -19.85 -5.49 13.82
N ILE A 17 -19.27 -4.58 14.61
CA ILE A 17 -18.53 -3.41 14.12
C ILE A 17 -17.34 -3.87 13.28
N ALA A 18 -16.54 -4.81 13.79
CA ALA A 18 -15.39 -5.35 13.04
C ALA A 18 -15.82 -6.01 11.72
N GLY A 19 -16.94 -6.72 11.71
CA GLY A 19 -17.51 -7.32 10.49
C GLY A 19 -17.92 -6.27 9.46
N ILE A 20 -18.60 -5.21 9.86
CA ILE A 20 -19.01 -4.10 8.97
C ILE A 20 -17.79 -3.41 8.38
N VAL A 21 -16.79 -3.08 9.21
CA VAL A 21 -15.55 -2.45 8.78
C VAL A 21 -14.79 -3.34 7.79
N ALA A 22 -14.71 -4.65 8.06
CA ALA A 22 -14.03 -5.60 7.18
C ALA A 22 -14.69 -5.69 5.80
N VAL A 23 -16.03 -5.80 5.75
CA VAL A 23 -16.79 -5.84 4.48
C VAL A 23 -16.65 -4.51 3.72
N ALA A 24 -16.81 -3.37 4.39
CA ALA A 24 -16.64 -2.06 3.76
C ALA A 24 -15.23 -1.86 3.18
N THR A 25 -14.21 -2.28 3.92
CA THR A 25 -12.81 -2.24 3.48
C THR A 25 -12.57 -3.15 2.27
N LEU A 26 -13.14 -4.36 2.27
CA LEU A 26 -13.03 -5.29 1.13
C LEU A 26 -13.68 -4.71 -0.13
N ILE A 27 -14.87 -4.15 -0.02
CA ILE A 27 -15.57 -3.49 -1.13
C ILE A 27 -14.70 -2.34 -1.67
N SER A 28 -14.18 -1.47 -0.80
CA SER A 28 -13.31 -0.36 -1.19
C SER A 28 -12.05 -0.83 -1.92
N LYS A 29 -11.43 -1.93 -1.49
CA LYS A 29 -10.26 -2.52 -2.16
C LYS A 29 -10.58 -3.10 -3.53
N LEU A 30 -11.72 -3.77 -3.67
CA LEU A 30 -12.18 -4.29 -4.96
C LEU A 30 -12.41 -3.16 -5.97
N PHE A 31 -13.09 -2.09 -5.56
CA PHE A 31 -13.25 -0.91 -6.41
C PHE A 31 -11.93 -0.21 -6.72
N GLY A 32 -10.99 -0.21 -5.80
CA GLY A 32 -9.62 0.25 -6.04
C GLY A 32 -8.91 -0.54 -7.13
N LEU A 33 -9.07 -1.87 -7.15
CA LEU A 33 -8.51 -2.72 -8.22
C LEU A 33 -9.18 -2.45 -9.57
N VAL A 34 -10.52 -2.36 -9.62
CA VAL A 34 -11.27 -2.03 -10.83
C VAL A 34 -10.88 -0.65 -11.36
N ARG A 35 -10.71 0.34 -10.48
CA ARG A 35 -10.19 1.67 -10.85
C ARG A 35 -8.82 1.57 -11.52
N GLN A 36 -7.90 0.78 -10.96
CA GLN A 36 -6.56 0.65 -11.51
C GLN A 36 -6.55 -0.07 -12.86
N GLN A 37 -7.44 -1.07 -13.04
CA GLN A 37 -7.65 -1.70 -14.34
C GLN A 37 -8.20 -0.71 -15.39
N ALA A 38 -9.14 0.16 -15.00
CA ALA A 38 -9.68 1.18 -15.89
C ALA A 38 -8.62 2.23 -16.27
N ILE A 39 -7.76 2.64 -15.32
CA ILE A 39 -6.63 3.54 -15.58
C ILE A 39 -5.64 2.88 -16.56
N ALA A 40 -5.29 1.61 -16.34
CA ALA A 40 -4.41 0.87 -17.23
C ALA A 40 -5.01 0.73 -18.65
N ALA A 41 -6.30 0.41 -18.74
CA ALA A 41 -6.99 0.30 -20.01
C ALA A 41 -7.06 1.65 -20.77
N ALA A 42 -7.20 2.77 -20.05
CA ALA A 42 -7.27 4.10 -20.67
C ALA A 42 -5.90 4.65 -21.10
N PHE A 43 -4.85 4.41 -20.32
CA PHE A 43 -3.58 5.12 -20.46
C PHE A 43 -2.34 4.21 -20.60
N GLY A 44 -2.48 2.90 -20.44
CA GLY A 44 -1.33 1.97 -20.44
C GLY A 44 -0.28 2.34 -19.41
N VAL A 45 0.97 2.42 -19.82
CA VAL A 45 2.11 3.00 -19.07
C VAL A 45 2.54 4.36 -19.62
N GLY A 46 1.67 5.04 -20.37
CA GLY A 46 1.95 6.28 -21.10
C GLY A 46 2.12 7.52 -20.21
N PRO A 47 2.36 8.69 -20.85
CA PRO A 47 2.69 9.93 -20.13
C PRO A 47 1.59 10.42 -19.20
N ALA A 48 0.30 10.19 -19.48
CA ALA A 48 -0.80 10.63 -18.63
C ALA A 48 -0.76 10.01 -17.23
N ILE A 49 -0.54 8.70 -17.14
CA ILE A 49 -0.45 7.98 -15.85
C ILE A 49 0.94 8.10 -15.23
N GLY A 50 2.01 8.13 -16.03
CA GLY A 50 3.35 8.41 -15.52
C GLY A 50 3.43 9.77 -14.83
N ALA A 51 2.91 10.81 -15.47
CA ALA A 51 2.76 12.14 -14.90
C ALA A 51 1.93 12.14 -13.60
N TYR A 52 0.81 11.39 -13.59
CA TYR A 52 -0.04 11.26 -12.40
C TYR A 52 0.71 10.66 -11.20
N ASN A 53 1.54 9.66 -11.42
CA ASN A 53 2.30 9.03 -10.34
C ASN A 53 3.29 10.02 -9.69
N PHE A 54 3.96 10.88 -10.49
CA PHE A 54 4.82 11.95 -9.96
C PHE A 54 4.00 13.05 -9.30
N ALA A 55 2.93 13.52 -9.94
CA ALA A 55 2.11 14.62 -9.46
C ALA A 55 1.35 14.27 -8.17
N TYR A 56 0.92 13.02 -8.02
CA TYR A 56 0.13 12.56 -6.87
C TYR A 56 0.96 12.37 -5.60
N VAL A 57 2.30 12.30 -5.71
CA VAL A 57 3.15 11.95 -4.55
C VAL A 57 2.94 12.87 -3.35
N ILE A 58 2.90 14.19 -3.53
CA ILE A 58 2.69 15.15 -2.44
C ILE A 58 1.21 15.23 -2.02
N PRO A 59 0.23 15.44 -2.93
CA PRO A 59 -1.19 15.45 -2.55
C PRO A 59 -1.66 14.11 -1.96
N GLY A 60 -1.22 12.99 -2.52
CA GLY A 60 -1.52 11.65 -2.03
C GLY A 60 -0.88 11.37 -0.67
N PHE A 61 0.35 11.81 -0.47
CA PHE A 61 1.01 11.76 0.83
C PHE A 61 0.21 12.52 1.90
N LEU A 62 -0.19 13.76 1.61
CA LEU A 62 -1.01 14.54 2.54
C LEU A 62 -2.36 13.87 2.81
N LEU A 63 -2.97 13.23 1.82
CA LEU A 63 -4.21 12.49 2.00
C LEU A 63 -4.02 11.26 2.91
N ILE A 64 -2.94 10.53 2.78
CA ILE A 64 -2.63 9.39 3.66
C ILE A 64 -2.28 9.88 5.07
N LEU A 65 -1.46 10.93 5.17
CA LEU A 65 -0.96 11.46 6.42
C LEU A 65 -2.07 12.10 7.25
N LEU A 66 -2.86 12.98 6.65
CA LEU A 66 -3.87 13.77 7.35
C LEU A 66 -5.25 13.13 7.29
N GLY A 67 -5.64 12.60 6.12
CA GLY A 67 -6.97 12.05 5.85
C GLY A 67 -7.10 10.54 6.05
N GLY A 68 -6.02 9.83 6.43
CA GLY A 68 -6.04 8.38 6.62
C GLY A 68 -6.78 7.95 7.90
N ILE A 69 -7.49 6.83 7.81
CA ILE A 69 -7.99 6.11 9.00
C ILE A 69 -6.75 5.62 9.77
N ASN A 70 -6.64 5.94 11.05
CA ASN A 70 -5.45 5.79 11.90
C ASN A 70 -4.29 6.76 11.59
N GLY A 71 -4.50 7.77 10.77
CA GLY A 71 -3.56 8.88 10.61
C GLY A 71 -3.44 9.75 11.87
N PRO A 72 -2.44 10.67 11.90
CA PRO A 72 -2.22 11.56 13.04
C PRO A 72 -3.43 12.39 13.45
N PHE A 73 -4.15 12.95 12.48
CA PHE A 73 -5.38 13.72 12.76
C PHE A 73 -6.47 12.86 13.37
N HIS A 74 -6.76 11.73 12.75
CA HIS A 74 -7.74 10.77 13.26
C HIS A 74 -7.43 10.38 14.71
N SER A 75 -6.20 9.95 14.97
CA SER A 75 -5.77 9.48 16.30
C SER A 75 -5.83 10.59 17.36
N ALA A 76 -5.38 11.80 17.02
CA ALA A 76 -5.41 12.95 17.92
C ALA A 76 -6.85 13.36 18.26
N ILE A 77 -7.72 13.44 17.25
CA ILE A 77 -9.12 13.84 17.43
C ILE A 77 -9.88 12.82 18.25
N VAL A 78 -9.75 11.51 17.93
CA VAL A 78 -10.41 10.45 18.70
C VAL A 78 -9.96 10.48 20.16
N SER A 79 -8.65 10.62 20.43
CA SER A 79 -8.12 10.61 21.81
C SER A 79 -8.61 11.78 22.66
N VAL A 80 -8.84 12.94 22.06
CA VAL A 80 -9.32 14.15 22.76
C VAL A 80 -10.84 14.14 22.88
N LEU A 81 -11.57 13.84 21.78
CA LEU A 81 -13.03 13.92 21.77
C LEU A 81 -13.71 12.81 22.54
N ALA A 82 -13.15 11.59 22.57
CA ALA A 82 -13.71 10.46 23.30
C ALA A 82 -13.86 10.69 24.81
N LYS A 83 -13.12 11.66 25.36
CA LYS A 83 -13.15 12.04 26.79
C LYS A 83 -14.12 13.19 27.08
N ARG A 84 -14.78 13.78 26.07
CA ARG A 84 -15.58 14.99 26.20
C ARG A 84 -17.07 14.72 26.16
N LYS A 85 -17.85 15.61 26.78
CA LYS A 85 -19.30 15.58 26.67
C LYS A 85 -19.73 16.00 25.26
N ARG A 86 -20.82 15.40 24.77
CA ARG A 86 -21.32 15.62 23.40
C ARG A 86 -21.53 17.10 23.06
N GLU A 87 -21.94 17.91 24.02
CA GLU A 87 -22.18 19.36 23.88
C GLU A 87 -20.89 20.17 23.62
N GLU A 88 -19.76 19.65 24.10
CA GLU A 88 -18.44 20.30 23.95
C GLU A 88 -17.76 19.95 22.63
N VAL A 89 -18.17 18.86 21.95
CA VAL A 89 -17.53 18.32 20.75
C VAL A 89 -17.64 19.31 19.58
N ALA A 90 -18.84 19.81 19.28
CA ALA A 90 -19.06 20.69 18.12
C ALA A 90 -18.18 21.95 18.13
N PRO A 91 -18.08 22.74 19.23
CA PRO A 91 -17.19 23.89 19.29
C PRO A 91 -15.71 23.57 19.08
N ILE A 92 -15.25 22.42 19.60
CA ILE A 92 -13.86 21.97 19.45
C ILE A 92 -13.58 21.62 17.99
N VAL A 93 -14.44 20.78 17.38
CA VAL A 93 -14.32 20.36 15.97
C VAL A 93 -14.35 21.57 15.03
N GLU A 94 -15.27 22.51 15.23
CA GLU A 94 -15.38 23.72 14.42
C GLU A 94 -14.12 24.60 14.51
N THR A 95 -13.55 24.76 15.72
CA THR A 95 -12.31 25.53 15.92
C THR A 95 -11.11 24.85 15.25
N ILE A 96 -10.97 23.52 15.42
CA ILE A 96 -9.90 22.75 14.78
C ILE A 96 -10.05 22.80 13.25
N THR A 97 -11.27 22.62 12.74
CA THR A 97 -11.56 22.71 11.31
C THR A 97 -11.17 24.06 10.73
N THR A 98 -11.52 25.16 11.41
CA THR A 98 -11.16 26.52 10.99
C THR A 98 -9.64 26.73 10.94
N LEU A 99 -8.91 26.27 11.98
CA LEU A 99 -7.46 26.34 12.02
C LEU A 99 -6.81 25.54 10.90
N VAL A 100 -7.25 24.29 10.74
CA VAL A 100 -6.70 23.35 9.73
C VAL A 100 -6.96 23.85 8.32
N ILE A 101 -8.16 24.37 8.02
CA ILE A 101 -8.46 25.02 6.73
C ILE A 101 -7.52 26.19 6.50
N GLY A 102 -7.34 27.09 7.47
CA GLY A 102 -6.46 28.24 7.33
C GLY A 102 -5.01 27.85 7.00
N VAL A 103 -4.45 26.90 7.75
CA VAL A 103 -3.07 26.42 7.53
C VAL A 103 -2.95 25.69 6.19
N LEU A 104 -3.87 24.77 5.88
CA LEU A 104 -3.78 23.97 4.67
C LEU A 104 -4.14 24.74 3.39
N LEU A 105 -4.89 25.84 3.48
CA LEU A 105 -5.05 26.80 2.38
C LEU A 105 -3.72 27.49 2.03
N LEU A 106 -2.94 27.88 3.03
CA LEU A 106 -1.60 28.44 2.79
C LEU A 106 -0.68 27.38 2.15
N VAL A 107 -0.74 26.14 2.64
CA VAL A 107 -0.01 25.01 2.03
C VAL A 107 -0.46 24.82 0.58
N MET A 108 -1.76 24.78 0.30
CA MET A 108 -2.31 24.63 -1.05
C MET A 108 -1.83 25.75 -1.99
N ILE A 109 -1.88 27.01 -1.53
CA ILE A 109 -1.38 28.16 -2.32
C ILE A 109 0.11 27.96 -2.60
N GLY A 110 0.90 27.56 -1.60
CA GLY A 110 2.31 27.24 -1.77
C GLY A 110 2.54 26.14 -2.80
N LEU A 111 1.77 25.04 -2.74
CA LEU A 111 1.85 23.95 -3.71
C LEU A 111 1.55 24.42 -5.15
N VAL A 112 0.57 25.29 -5.34
CA VAL A 112 0.22 25.83 -6.67
C VAL A 112 1.29 26.80 -7.18
N VAL A 113 1.74 27.74 -6.34
CA VAL A 113 2.74 28.75 -6.71
C VAL A 113 4.09 28.12 -6.99
N PHE A 114 4.50 27.16 -6.19
CA PHE A 114 5.78 26.46 -6.31
C PHE A 114 5.68 25.11 -7.03
N ALA A 115 4.63 24.91 -7.87
CA ALA A 115 4.40 23.62 -8.53
C ALA A 115 5.59 23.19 -9.39
N ASP A 116 6.15 24.11 -10.21
CA ASP A 116 7.30 23.81 -11.08
C ASP A 116 8.56 23.43 -10.28
N PRO A 117 9.06 24.22 -9.31
CA PRO A 117 10.22 23.82 -8.50
C PRO A 117 9.96 22.58 -7.64
N LEU A 118 8.73 22.36 -7.16
CA LEU A 118 8.40 21.15 -6.43
C LEU A 118 8.42 19.91 -7.33
N MET A 119 7.91 20.01 -8.56
CA MET A 119 7.99 18.91 -9.52
C MET A 119 9.43 18.65 -9.95
N HIS A 120 10.26 19.69 -10.08
CA HIS A 120 11.70 19.53 -10.31
C HIS A 120 12.39 18.80 -9.14
N LEU A 121 11.98 19.07 -7.91
CA LEU A 121 12.50 18.36 -6.72
C LEU A 121 12.05 16.90 -6.68
N VAL A 122 10.81 16.61 -7.06
CA VAL A 122 10.23 15.25 -7.06
C VAL A 122 10.78 14.38 -8.19
N ALA A 123 10.92 14.96 -9.38
CA ALA A 123 11.27 14.23 -10.60
C ALA A 123 12.29 15.01 -11.47
N PRO A 124 13.52 15.25 -10.97
CA PRO A 124 14.51 16.07 -11.67
C PRO A 124 14.88 15.50 -13.05
N GLY A 125 14.81 14.19 -13.23
CA GLY A 125 15.08 13.54 -14.51
C GLY A 125 14.16 13.98 -15.64
N LEU A 126 12.92 14.43 -15.35
CA LEU A 126 11.98 14.97 -16.35
C LEU A 126 12.37 16.37 -16.84
N PHE A 127 13.26 17.07 -16.13
CA PHE A 127 13.70 18.45 -16.44
C PHE A 127 15.06 18.48 -17.13
N ARG A 128 15.63 17.32 -17.50
CA ARG A 128 16.88 17.22 -18.27
C ARG A 128 16.73 17.86 -19.63
N SER A 129 17.83 18.47 -20.10
CA SER A 129 17.91 19.03 -21.43
C SER A 129 17.89 17.94 -22.51
N GLU A 130 17.51 18.31 -23.73
CA GLU A 130 17.52 17.38 -24.87
C GLU A 130 18.91 16.79 -25.12
N GLN A 131 19.99 17.63 -24.95
CA GLN A 131 21.34 17.18 -25.13
C GLN A 131 21.75 16.11 -24.12
N GLU A 132 21.36 16.28 -22.85
CA GLU A 132 21.59 15.29 -21.80
C GLU A 132 20.83 13.98 -22.07
N LEU A 133 19.56 14.06 -22.46
CA LEU A 133 18.77 12.88 -22.80
C LEU A 133 19.34 12.12 -23.99
N ARG A 134 19.80 12.83 -25.03
CA ARG A 134 20.49 12.24 -26.19
C ARG A 134 21.81 11.58 -25.81
N SER A 135 22.58 12.18 -24.91
CA SER A 135 23.85 11.60 -24.41
C SER A 135 23.64 10.30 -23.63
N LEU A 136 22.46 10.11 -23.05
CA LEU A 136 22.04 8.89 -22.36
C LEU A 136 21.42 7.85 -23.31
N GLY A 137 21.40 8.10 -24.62
CA GLY A 137 20.87 7.19 -25.63
C GLY A 137 19.34 7.26 -25.80
N ALA A 138 18.68 8.31 -25.30
CA ALA A 138 17.24 8.48 -25.48
C ALA A 138 16.89 8.75 -26.96
N THR A 139 15.90 8.04 -27.48
CA THR A 139 15.35 8.29 -28.82
C THR A 139 14.55 9.59 -28.84
N PRO A 140 14.34 10.22 -30.01
CA PRO A 140 13.50 11.42 -30.13
C PRO A 140 12.09 11.23 -29.54
N GLU A 141 11.52 10.03 -29.67
CA GLU A 141 10.22 9.67 -29.13
C GLU A 141 10.24 9.68 -27.58
N VAL A 142 11.26 9.09 -26.97
CA VAL A 142 11.44 9.10 -25.49
C VAL A 142 11.63 10.52 -24.97
N ILE A 143 12.34 11.39 -25.69
CA ILE A 143 12.51 12.80 -25.34
C ILE A 143 11.17 13.52 -25.35
N GLN A 144 10.37 13.30 -26.39
CA GLN A 144 9.03 13.88 -26.50
C GLN A 144 8.12 13.40 -25.35
N ILE A 145 8.11 12.09 -25.06
CA ILE A 145 7.35 11.51 -23.95
C ILE A 145 7.80 12.13 -22.62
N THR A 146 9.08 12.35 -22.42
CA THR A 146 9.64 12.94 -21.18
C THR A 146 9.11 14.37 -20.97
N TYR A 147 9.16 15.22 -21.99
CA TYR A 147 8.65 16.58 -21.89
C TYR A 147 7.12 16.63 -21.73
N GLN A 148 6.40 15.79 -22.48
CA GLN A 148 4.96 15.67 -22.32
C GLN A 148 4.58 15.20 -20.90
N THR A 149 5.30 14.23 -20.35
CA THR A 149 5.11 13.75 -18.96
C THR A 149 5.35 14.87 -17.96
N ARG A 150 6.41 15.67 -18.12
CA ARG A 150 6.70 16.82 -17.26
C ARG A 150 5.56 17.82 -17.24
N ASP A 151 5.13 18.25 -18.41
CA ASP A 151 4.11 19.30 -18.55
C ASP A 151 2.75 18.85 -18.00
N ILE A 152 2.38 17.58 -18.28
CA ILE A 152 1.17 16.96 -17.70
C ILE A 152 1.31 16.84 -16.17
N ALA A 153 2.48 16.45 -15.64
CA ALA A 153 2.69 16.32 -14.20
C ALA A 153 2.52 17.64 -13.46
N ILE A 154 3.08 18.74 -13.99
CA ILE A 154 2.89 20.08 -13.42
C ILE A 154 1.42 20.49 -13.43
N GLN A 155 0.71 20.25 -14.54
CA GLN A 155 -0.72 20.53 -14.65
C GLN A 155 -1.54 19.71 -13.64
N GLN A 156 -1.33 18.40 -13.58
CA GLN A 156 -2.03 17.51 -12.66
C GLN A 156 -1.75 17.86 -11.19
N PHE A 157 -0.50 18.22 -10.88
CA PHE A 157 -0.10 18.65 -9.54
C PHE A 157 -0.88 19.90 -9.10
N LYS A 158 -0.97 20.94 -9.98
CA LYS A 158 -1.76 22.16 -9.73
C LYS A 158 -3.25 21.84 -9.52
N ILE A 159 -3.81 20.94 -10.33
CA ILE A 159 -5.22 20.50 -10.20
C ILE A 159 -5.44 19.77 -8.87
N MET A 160 -4.52 18.92 -8.44
CA MET A 160 -4.65 18.12 -7.22
C MET A 160 -4.20 18.83 -5.94
N ALA A 161 -3.56 20.01 -6.01
CA ALA A 161 -3.12 20.76 -4.84
C ALA A 161 -4.22 21.03 -3.79
N PRO A 162 -5.52 21.27 -4.15
CA PRO A 162 -6.59 21.41 -3.18
C PRO A 162 -6.85 20.15 -2.33
N MET A 163 -6.35 18.99 -2.74
CA MET A 163 -6.42 17.78 -1.92
C MET A 163 -5.71 17.94 -0.56
N ALA A 164 -4.78 18.88 -0.44
CA ALA A 164 -4.14 19.19 0.84
C ALA A 164 -5.18 19.64 1.90
N VAL A 165 -6.09 20.52 1.52
CA VAL A 165 -7.18 21.00 2.39
C VAL A 165 -8.18 19.86 2.66
N LEU A 166 -8.57 19.13 1.60
CA LEU A 166 -9.51 18.01 1.72
C LEU A 166 -8.96 16.90 2.61
N ALA A 167 -7.66 16.63 2.57
CA ALA A 167 -7.01 15.65 3.44
C ALA A 167 -7.23 15.95 4.93
N GLY A 168 -7.00 17.21 5.34
CA GLY A 168 -7.27 17.64 6.71
C GLY A 168 -8.74 17.50 7.09
N LEU A 169 -9.64 17.91 6.22
CA LEU A 169 -11.10 17.85 6.43
C LEU A 169 -11.60 16.39 6.54
N ILE A 170 -11.11 15.50 5.68
CA ILE A 170 -11.42 14.05 5.72
C ILE A 170 -10.93 13.45 7.03
N GLY A 171 -9.71 13.77 7.46
CA GLY A 171 -9.13 13.24 8.70
C GLY A 171 -9.86 13.71 9.95
N ILE A 172 -10.25 15.00 10.00
CA ILE A 172 -11.09 15.54 11.07
C ILE A 172 -12.43 14.81 11.09
N GLY A 173 -13.05 14.65 9.93
CA GLY A 173 -14.32 13.94 9.79
C GLY A 173 -14.24 12.48 10.27
N PHE A 174 -13.22 11.75 9.87
CA PHE A 174 -13.00 10.38 10.32
C PHE A 174 -12.80 10.29 11.84
N GLY A 175 -11.95 11.16 12.40
CA GLY A 175 -11.70 11.20 13.83
C GLY A 175 -12.96 11.53 14.62
N THR A 176 -13.74 12.49 14.16
CA THR A 176 -14.98 12.93 14.80
C THR A 176 -16.07 11.85 14.75
N LEU A 177 -16.26 11.22 13.59
CA LEU A 177 -17.23 10.14 13.42
C LEU A 177 -16.86 8.90 14.24
N ASN A 178 -15.59 8.52 14.26
CA ASN A 178 -15.13 7.38 15.05
C ASN A 178 -15.20 7.64 16.55
N ALA A 179 -14.94 8.88 17.01
CA ALA A 179 -15.15 9.27 18.41
C ALA A 179 -16.62 9.17 18.85
N ALA A 180 -17.55 9.22 17.89
CA ALA A 180 -19.00 9.07 18.08
C ALA A 180 -19.52 7.65 17.70
N ASP A 181 -18.66 6.64 17.65
CA ASP A 181 -18.97 5.23 17.31
C ASP A 181 -19.56 5.02 15.91
N GLN A 182 -19.26 5.93 14.96
CA GLN A 182 -19.70 5.87 13.56
C GLN A 182 -18.57 5.36 12.67
N TYR A 183 -18.34 4.04 12.62
CA TYR A 183 -17.20 3.44 11.93
C TYR A 183 -17.45 3.09 10.46
N TRP A 184 -18.71 2.85 10.06
CA TRP A 184 -19.01 2.34 8.71
C TRP A 184 -18.68 3.35 7.61
N LEU A 185 -19.01 4.63 7.80
CA LEU A 185 -18.82 5.67 6.80
C LEU A 185 -17.33 5.97 6.54
N PRO A 186 -16.47 6.17 7.57
CA PRO A 186 -15.04 6.23 7.36
C PRO A 186 -14.47 5.03 6.58
N SER A 187 -14.97 3.83 6.87
CA SER A 187 -14.46 2.59 6.22
C SER A 187 -14.85 2.45 4.76
N ILE A 188 -16.04 2.95 4.35
CA ILE A 188 -16.51 2.85 2.97
C ILE A 188 -16.14 4.10 2.14
N SER A 189 -15.81 5.22 2.77
CA SER A 189 -15.65 6.49 2.07
C SER A 189 -14.54 6.49 1.00
N PRO A 190 -13.43 5.74 1.10
CA PRO A 190 -12.47 5.61 0.00
C PRO A 190 -13.06 5.03 -1.30
N LEU A 191 -14.20 4.33 -1.21
CA LEU A 191 -14.94 3.86 -2.39
C LEU A 191 -15.35 5.02 -3.30
N PHE A 192 -15.78 6.15 -2.73
CA PHE A 192 -16.23 7.31 -3.50
C PHE A 192 -15.13 7.88 -4.39
N SER A 193 -13.88 7.87 -3.93
CA SER A 193 -12.73 8.24 -4.76
C SER A 193 -12.54 7.30 -5.96
N SER A 194 -12.78 6.00 -5.79
CA SER A 194 -12.70 5.06 -6.91
C SER A 194 -13.87 5.24 -7.89
N VAL A 195 -15.08 5.48 -7.40
CA VAL A 195 -16.28 5.67 -8.22
C VAL A 195 -16.16 6.93 -9.09
N THR A 196 -15.67 8.06 -8.54
CA THR A 196 -15.50 9.29 -9.33
C THR A 196 -14.47 9.13 -10.44
N VAL A 197 -13.35 8.48 -10.18
CA VAL A 197 -12.35 8.19 -11.21
C VAL A 197 -12.92 7.26 -12.28
N LEU A 198 -13.63 6.19 -11.89
CA LEU A 198 -14.29 5.29 -12.85
C LEU A 198 -15.33 6.01 -13.69
N ALA A 199 -16.14 6.88 -13.09
CA ALA A 199 -17.14 7.68 -13.80
C ALA A 199 -16.47 8.64 -14.79
N GLY A 200 -15.38 9.32 -14.38
CA GLY A 200 -14.64 10.22 -15.26
C GLY A 200 -13.96 9.51 -16.42
N LEU A 201 -13.33 8.36 -16.18
CA LEU A 201 -12.74 7.54 -17.23
C LEU A 201 -13.81 6.97 -18.17
N GLY A 202 -14.96 6.55 -17.63
CA GLY A 202 -16.11 6.12 -18.44
C GLY A 202 -16.64 7.25 -19.33
N GLY A 203 -16.79 8.46 -18.80
CA GLY A 203 -17.16 9.65 -19.56
C GLY A 203 -16.13 10.00 -20.64
N LEU A 204 -14.84 9.91 -20.30
CA LEU A 204 -13.75 10.13 -21.26
C LEU A 204 -13.76 9.11 -22.39
N ALA A 205 -13.98 7.83 -22.07
CA ALA A 205 -14.08 6.76 -23.05
C ALA A 205 -15.31 6.92 -23.98
N LEU A 206 -16.45 7.36 -23.43
CA LEU A 206 -17.64 7.68 -24.24
C LEU A 206 -17.44 8.89 -25.16
N TYR A 207 -16.65 9.90 -24.71
CA TYR A 207 -16.39 11.11 -25.49
C TYR A 207 -15.34 10.90 -26.59
N LEU A 208 -14.23 10.24 -26.29
CA LEU A 208 -13.11 10.04 -27.22
C LEU A 208 -13.19 8.71 -27.99
N GLY A 209 -13.90 7.71 -27.47
CA GLY A 209 -13.88 6.36 -28.04
C GLY A 209 -12.46 5.81 -28.12
N ASP A 210 -12.10 5.24 -29.28
CA ASP A 210 -10.77 4.66 -29.51
C ASP A 210 -9.63 5.70 -29.51
N LYS A 211 -9.95 7.00 -29.57
CA LYS A 211 -8.94 8.07 -29.54
C LYS A 211 -8.30 8.27 -28.17
N ILE A 212 -8.88 7.70 -27.12
CA ILE A 212 -8.35 7.82 -25.75
C ILE A 212 -6.89 7.33 -25.62
N VAL A 213 -6.48 6.39 -26.47
CA VAL A 213 -5.14 5.80 -26.49
C VAL A 213 -4.12 6.62 -27.27
N LEU A 214 -4.55 7.66 -28.00
CA LEU A 214 -3.67 8.47 -28.83
C LEU A 214 -2.85 9.45 -27.99
N PRO A 215 -1.54 9.63 -28.25
CA PRO A 215 -0.65 10.52 -27.48
C PRO A 215 -1.12 11.99 -27.44
N GLU A 216 -1.83 12.46 -28.47
CA GLU A 216 -2.36 13.83 -28.54
C GLU A 216 -3.41 14.14 -27.46
N TYR A 217 -4.13 13.10 -26.98
CA TYR A 217 -5.14 13.23 -25.92
C TYR A 217 -4.56 12.94 -24.52
N ALA A 218 -3.28 12.62 -24.39
CA ALA A 218 -2.68 12.28 -23.11
C ALA A 218 -2.79 13.42 -22.08
N ALA A 219 -2.61 14.68 -22.50
CA ALA A 219 -2.75 15.85 -21.62
C ALA A 219 -4.20 16.02 -21.15
N PHE A 220 -5.17 15.89 -22.05
CA PHE A 220 -6.59 15.98 -21.70
C PHE A 220 -7.03 14.83 -20.80
N GLY A 221 -6.65 13.59 -21.14
CA GLY A 221 -6.93 12.41 -20.31
C GLY A 221 -6.27 12.51 -18.92
N GLY A 222 -5.04 13.00 -18.87
CA GLY A 222 -4.33 13.26 -17.62
C GLY A 222 -5.03 14.31 -16.75
N ALA A 223 -5.53 15.41 -17.36
CA ALA A 223 -6.31 16.41 -16.66
C ALA A 223 -7.63 15.83 -16.10
N VAL A 224 -8.35 15.03 -16.89
CA VAL A 224 -9.57 14.34 -16.43
C VAL A 224 -9.27 13.43 -15.24
N LEU A 225 -8.16 12.66 -15.28
CA LEU A 225 -7.74 11.81 -14.17
C LEU A 225 -7.48 12.62 -12.90
N ALA A 226 -6.80 13.77 -12.99
CA ALA A 226 -6.52 14.64 -11.86
C ALA A 226 -7.80 15.28 -11.30
N TRP A 227 -8.69 15.82 -12.14
CA TRP A 227 -9.96 16.40 -11.73
C TRP A 227 -10.89 15.38 -11.06
N THR A 228 -10.97 14.16 -11.59
CA THR A 228 -11.81 13.11 -11.01
C THR A 228 -11.23 12.57 -9.70
N THR A 229 -9.91 12.57 -9.54
CA THR A 229 -9.25 12.26 -8.27
C THR A 229 -9.57 13.33 -7.22
N LEU A 230 -9.46 14.61 -7.58
CA LEU A 230 -9.85 15.73 -6.70
C LEU A 230 -11.34 15.67 -6.33
N ALA A 231 -12.21 15.44 -7.33
CA ALA A 231 -13.65 15.28 -7.11
C ALA A 231 -13.97 14.10 -6.19
N GLY A 232 -13.18 13.04 -6.28
CA GLY A 232 -13.27 11.88 -5.39
C GLY A 232 -12.96 12.22 -3.94
N ALA A 233 -11.88 12.96 -3.70
CA ALA A 233 -11.54 13.45 -2.36
C ALA A 233 -12.61 14.42 -1.83
N LEU A 234 -13.14 15.30 -2.68
CA LEU A 234 -14.23 16.20 -2.32
C LEU A 234 -15.50 15.41 -1.93
N LEU A 235 -15.91 14.45 -2.75
CA LEU A 235 -17.08 13.61 -2.48
C LEU A 235 -16.89 12.79 -1.20
N GLN A 236 -15.69 12.25 -0.97
CA GLN A 236 -15.35 11.53 0.25
C GLN A 236 -15.54 12.38 1.50
N TRP A 237 -15.21 13.66 1.43
CA TRP A 237 -15.46 14.62 2.52
C TRP A 237 -16.94 15.00 2.62
N LEU A 238 -17.58 15.37 1.50
CA LEU A 238 -18.98 15.83 1.48
C LEU A 238 -19.97 14.80 2.06
N VAL A 239 -19.74 13.50 1.81
CA VAL A 239 -20.60 12.42 2.35
C VAL A 239 -20.56 12.35 3.88
N GLN A 240 -19.50 12.81 4.52
CA GLN A 240 -19.35 12.81 5.97
C GLN A 240 -20.16 13.94 6.64
N LEU A 241 -20.31 15.09 5.98
CA LEU A 241 -20.95 16.28 6.55
C LEU A 241 -22.37 16.06 7.05
N PRO A 242 -23.30 15.45 6.28
CA PRO A 242 -24.67 15.22 6.74
C PRO A 242 -24.73 14.35 8.01
N VAL A 243 -23.82 13.37 8.11
CA VAL A 243 -23.77 12.47 9.28
C VAL A 243 -23.23 13.21 10.50
N GLN A 244 -22.18 14.05 10.33
CA GLN A 244 -21.64 14.89 11.39
C GLN A 244 -22.70 15.89 11.91
N TRP A 245 -23.41 16.57 11.01
CA TRP A 245 -24.45 17.54 11.36
C TRP A 245 -25.61 16.91 12.10
N LYS A 246 -26.14 15.80 11.60
CA LYS A 246 -27.24 15.06 12.27
C LYS A 246 -26.83 14.53 13.64
N ALA A 247 -25.56 14.18 13.80
CA ALA A 247 -25.04 13.71 15.08
C ALA A 247 -24.69 14.86 16.05
N GLY A 248 -24.78 16.13 15.64
CA GLY A 248 -24.42 17.28 16.48
C GLY A 248 -22.92 17.39 16.76
N LEU A 249 -22.08 16.84 15.88
CA LEU A 249 -20.63 16.75 16.08
C LEU A 249 -19.84 17.96 15.51
N GLY A 250 -20.53 19.04 15.14
CA GLY A 250 -19.95 20.23 14.55
C GLY A 250 -20.31 20.39 13.08
N GLY A 251 -20.02 21.57 12.54
CA GLY A 251 -20.32 21.98 11.18
C GLY A 251 -19.20 22.82 10.57
N LEU A 252 -19.51 23.45 9.43
CA LEU A 252 -18.58 24.37 8.74
C LEU A 252 -18.71 25.83 9.29
N ARG A 253 -18.94 25.98 10.59
CA ARG A 253 -19.01 27.31 11.20
C ARG A 253 -17.60 27.78 11.55
N PRO A 254 -17.10 28.89 10.97
CA PRO A 254 -15.82 29.46 11.34
C PRO A 254 -15.79 29.83 12.82
N ARG A 255 -14.83 29.29 13.57
CA ARG A 255 -14.66 29.55 14.98
C ARG A 255 -13.19 29.78 15.28
N PHE A 256 -12.86 30.94 15.85
CA PHE A 256 -11.48 31.41 16.05
C PHE A 256 -10.99 31.29 17.50
N ASP A 257 -11.57 30.36 18.26
CA ASP A 257 -11.25 30.17 19.69
C ASP A 257 -10.02 29.22 19.85
N PHE A 258 -8.88 29.62 19.29
CA PHE A 258 -7.65 28.80 19.24
C PHE A 258 -6.94 28.63 20.58
N HIS A 259 -7.33 29.38 21.62
CA HIS A 259 -6.71 29.32 22.93
C HIS A 259 -7.25 28.19 23.80
N ARG A 260 -8.27 27.48 23.36
CA ARG A 260 -8.86 26.35 24.10
C ARG A 260 -7.81 25.28 24.42
N PRO A 261 -7.82 24.75 25.67
CA PRO A 261 -6.90 23.69 26.07
C PRO A 261 -6.98 22.46 25.16
N GLU A 262 -8.18 22.10 24.72
CA GLU A 262 -8.45 20.95 23.85
C GLU A 262 -7.82 21.09 22.47
N VAL A 263 -7.87 22.30 21.90
CA VAL A 263 -7.23 22.59 20.60
C VAL A 263 -5.72 22.43 20.71
N LYS A 264 -5.13 22.94 21.80
CA LYS A 264 -3.68 22.78 22.08
C LYS A 264 -3.32 21.32 22.30
N GLU A 265 -4.19 20.54 22.97
CA GLU A 265 -4.00 19.10 23.18
C GLU A 265 -3.95 18.35 21.86
N VAL A 266 -4.90 18.61 20.95
CA VAL A 266 -4.92 18.02 19.60
C VAL A 266 -3.63 18.35 18.84
N ILE A 267 -3.23 19.62 18.80
CA ILE A 267 -2.00 20.04 18.11
C ILE A 267 -0.76 19.36 18.68
N ARG A 268 -0.68 19.25 20.01
CA ARG A 268 0.45 18.61 20.70
C ARG A 268 0.56 17.12 20.35
N VAL A 269 -0.55 16.41 20.24
CA VAL A 269 -0.57 14.98 19.87
C VAL A 269 -0.31 14.82 18.37
N MET A 270 -0.90 15.68 17.55
CA MET A 270 -0.84 15.61 16.10
C MET A 270 0.57 15.89 15.54
N GLY A 271 1.28 16.90 16.09
CA GLY A 271 2.57 17.33 15.56
C GLY A 271 3.61 16.19 15.48
N PRO A 272 4.00 15.56 16.61
CA PRO A 272 4.93 14.43 16.60
C PRO A 272 4.44 13.24 15.78
N ALA A 273 3.14 12.92 15.81
CA ALA A 273 2.55 11.84 15.04
C ALA A 273 2.62 12.09 13.54
N THR A 274 2.41 13.34 13.10
CA THR A 274 2.55 13.76 11.70
C THR A 274 3.99 13.60 11.23
N PHE A 275 4.95 14.07 12.02
CA PHE A 275 6.36 13.94 11.70
C PHE A 275 6.80 12.48 11.57
N SER A 276 6.43 11.64 12.55
CA SER A 276 6.74 10.21 12.53
C SER A 276 6.13 9.47 11.34
N SER A 277 4.86 9.75 11.02
CA SER A 277 4.19 9.14 9.85
C SER A 277 4.76 9.65 8.52
N GLY A 278 5.21 10.91 8.50
CA GLY A 278 5.84 11.52 7.31
C GLY A 278 7.12 10.82 6.90
N MET A 279 7.92 10.38 7.85
CA MET A 279 9.19 9.70 7.57
C MET A 279 8.99 8.40 6.76
N MET A 280 7.89 7.69 6.93
CA MET A 280 7.61 6.45 6.18
C MET A 280 7.42 6.70 4.68
N GLN A 281 7.04 7.91 4.28
CA GLN A 281 6.80 8.25 2.87
C GLN A 281 8.07 8.73 2.14
N ILE A 282 9.15 8.99 2.85
CA ILE A 282 10.41 9.45 2.26
C ILE A 282 10.97 8.40 1.28
N ASN A 283 10.84 7.10 1.59
CA ASN A 283 11.29 6.03 0.70
C ASN A 283 10.54 6.06 -0.64
N VAL A 284 9.20 6.24 -0.61
CA VAL A 284 8.39 6.34 -1.83
C VAL A 284 8.83 7.52 -2.69
N TRP A 285 9.15 8.64 -2.06
CA TRP A 285 9.67 9.81 -2.76
C TRP A 285 11.06 9.55 -3.35
N THR A 286 11.95 8.89 -2.60
CA THR A 286 13.29 8.52 -3.07
C THR A 286 13.19 7.60 -4.30
N ASP A 287 12.34 6.58 -4.27
CA ASP A 287 12.11 5.69 -5.40
C ASP A 287 11.65 6.46 -6.65
N LEU A 288 10.69 7.40 -6.50
CA LEU A 288 10.20 8.24 -7.61
C LEU A 288 11.27 9.22 -8.12
N PHE A 289 12.05 9.82 -7.21
CA PHE A 289 13.17 10.68 -7.56
C PHE A 289 14.15 9.94 -8.49
N PHE A 290 14.59 8.75 -8.10
CA PHE A 290 15.49 7.95 -8.92
C PHE A 290 14.81 7.38 -10.17
N ALA A 291 13.53 7.01 -10.11
CA ALA A 291 12.77 6.56 -11.27
C ALA A 291 12.69 7.63 -12.37
N SER A 292 12.71 8.92 -12.01
CA SER A 292 12.70 10.02 -12.97
C SER A 292 13.91 10.04 -13.90
N PHE A 293 15.03 9.42 -13.49
CA PHE A 293 16.24 9.33 -14.29
C PHE A 293 16.25 8.17 -15.29
N ILE A 294 15.29 7.27 -15.24
CA ILE A 294 15.12 6.19 -16.22
C ILE A 294 14.69 6.80 -17.56
N PRO A 295 15.23 6.38 -18.70
CA PRO A 295 14.92 6.98 -20.01
C PRO A 295 13.43 7.11 -20.32
N ASN A 296 12.61 6.09 -19.99
CA ASN A 296 11.16 6.17 -20.03
C ASN A 296 10.59 6.14 -18.60
N ALA A 297 10.78 7.26 -17.88
CA ALA A 297 10.33 7.40 -16.50
C ALA A 297 8.83 7.18 -16.32
N ALA A 298 8.01 7.62 -17.30
CA ALA A 298 6.57 7.44 -17.26
C ALA A 298 6.17 5.96 -17.22
N ALA A 299 6.77 5.14 -18.09
CA ALA A 299 6.54 3.71 -18.13
C ALA A 299 7.06 3.02 -16.86
N ALA A 300 8.23 3.40 -16.39
CA ALA A 300 8.86 2.83 -15.20
C ALA A 300 7.98 3.01 -13.95
N VAL A 301 7.56 4.25 -13.64
CA VAL A 301 6.73 4.51 -12.44
C VAL A 301 5.34 3.91 -12.55
N SER A 302 4.78 3.85 -13.76
CA SER A 302 3.48 3.22 -13.98
C SER A 302 3.54 1.71 -13.75
N ALA A 303 4.55 1.03 -14.30
CA ALA A 303 4.80 -0.39 -14.08
C ALA A 303 5.04 -0.70 -12.60
N MET A 304 5.79 0.14 -11.88
CA MET A 304 5.98 0.01 -10.42
C MET A 304 4.65 0.12 -9.67
N GLY A 305 3.80 1.08 -10.04
CA GLY A 305 2.46 1.23 -9.45
C GLY A 305 1.56 0.03 -9.68
N TYR A 306 1.48 -0.47 -10.92
CA TYR A 306 0.68 -1.65 -11.28
C TYR A 306 1.17 -2.93 -10.61
N ALA A 307 2.47 -3.20 -10.67
CA ALA A 307 3.08 -4.36 -10.02
C ALA A 307 2.95 -4.28 -8.48
N GLY A 308 3.17 -3.09 -7.91
CA GLY A 308 3.02 -2.85 -6.48
C GLY A 308 1.63 -3.18 -5.97
N LEU A 309 0.56 -2.81 -6.70
CA LEU A 309 -0.81 -3.15 -6.31
C LEU A 309 -1.07 -4.67 -6.29
N LEU A 310 -0.54 -5.40 -7.28
CA LEU A 310 -0.69 -6.85 -7.37
C LEU A 310 -0.04 -7.55 -6.16
N ILE A 311 1.11 -7.08 -5.70
CA ILE A 311 1.81 -7.63 -4.54
C ILE A 311 1.19 -7.17 -3.21
N GLN A 312 0.82 -5.90 -3.08
CA GLN A 312 0.28 -5.35 -1.83
C GLN A 312 -1.08 -5.95 -1.47
N THR A 313 -1.86 -6.39 -2.45
CA THR A 313 -3.17 -6.99 -2.19
C THR A 313 -3.07 -8.27 -1.36
N PRO A 314 -2.38 -9.34 -1.80
CA PRO A 314 -2.23 -10.55 -1.00
C PRO A 314 -1.35 -10.32 0.25
N LEU A 315 -0.30 -9.50 0.15
CA LEU A 315 0.56 -9.17 1.28
C LEU A 315 -0.24 -8.51 2.41
N GLY A 316 -1.12 -7.56 2.09
CA GLY A 316 -1.95 -6.86 3.07
C GLY A 316 -2.99 -7.77 3.73
N ILE A 317 -3.58 -8.72 2.98
CA ILE A 317 -4.53 -9.71 3.54
C ILE A 317 -3.81 -10.62 4.54
N LEU A 318 -2.68 -11.21 4.13
CA LEU A 318 -1.92 -12.14 4.97
C LEU A 318 -1.24 -11.44 6.15
N SER A 319 -0.77 -10.20 5.97
CA SER A 319 -0.27 -9.36 7.04
C SER A 319 -1.31 -9.20 8.16
N ASN A 320 -2.55 -8.87 7.82
CA ASN A 320 -3.61 -8.75 8.82
C ASN A 320 -3.91 -10.08 9.54
N VAL A 321 -3.92 -11.20 8.80
CA VAL A 321 -4.17 -12.52 9.37
C VAL A 321 -3.04 -12.95 10.33
N ILE A 322 -1.80 -12.63 10.02
CA ILE A 322 -0.62 -13.05 10.78
C ILE A 322 -0.28 -12.05 11.88
N LEU A 323 -0.17 -10.75 11.57
CA LEU A 323 0.38 -9.75 12.50
C LEU A 323 -0.62 -9.30 13.58
N VAL A 324 -1.92 -9.22 13.26
CA VAL A 324 -2.91 -8.71 14.21
C VAL A 324 -2.98 -9.58 15.48
N PRO A 325 -3.04 -10.92 15.41
CA PRO A 325 -3.08 -11.76 16.60
C PRO A 325 -1.72 -11.85 17.32
N LEU A 326 -0.60 -11.59 16.64
CA LEU A 326 0.73 -11.76 17.23
C LEU A 326 1.09 -10.70 18.27
N LEU A 327 0.71 -9.43 18.06
CA LEU A 327 1.09 -8.35 18.97
C LEU A 327 0.56 -8.56 20.40
N PRO A 328 -0.73 -8.88 20.64
CA PRO A 328 -1.21 -9.17 22.01
C PRO A 328 -0.54 -10.39 22.64
N VAL A 329 -0.21 -11.42 21.83
CA VAL A 329 0.50 -12.61 22.30
C VAL A 329 1.91 -12.26 22.76
N PHE A 330 2.66 -11.50 21.96
CA PHE A 330 4.00 -11.06 22.31
C PHE A 330 4.02 -10.15 23.54
N SER A 331 3.07 -9.21 23.66
CA SER A 331 2.97 -8.29 24.80
C SER A 331 2.72 -9.02 26.13
N ARG A 332 1.94 -10.10 26.12
CA ARG A 332 1.74 -10.92 27.32
C ARG A 332 2.99 -11.69 27.75
N LEU A 333 3.92 -11.92 26.85
CA LEU A 333 5.15 -12.68 27.04
C LEU A 333 6.40 -11.79 27.11
N ALA A 334 6.22 -10.48 27.23
CA ALA A 334 7.32 -9.51 27.22
C ALA A 334 8.24 -9.59 28.47
N ALA A 335 7.69 -10.04 29.60
CA ALA A 335 8.46 -10.20 30.83
C ALA A 335 9.57 -11.25 30.68
N PRO A 336 10.78 -11.02 31.26
CA PRO A 336 11.94 -11.90 31.11
C PRO A 336 11.68 -13.37 31.44
N GLU A 337 10.82 -13.63 32.42
CA GLU A 337 10.44 -14.98 32.84
C GLU A 337 9.77 -15.78 31.73
N ASN A 338 9.09 -15.10 30.79
CA ASN A 338 8.32 -15.69 29.69
C ASN A 338 9.11 -15.75 28.37
N TRP A 339 10.36 -15.28 28.33
CA TRP A 339 11.16 -15.28 27.09
C TRP A 339 11.33 -16.65 26.41
N PRO A 340 11.41 -17.78 27.12
CA PRO A 340 11.42 -19.09 26.46
C PRO A 340 10.18 -19.31 25.57
N GLU A 341 8.98 -18.97 26.08
CA GLU A 341 7.74 -19.04 25.32
C GLU A 341 7.68 -17.96 24.23
N LEU A 342 8.12 -16.74 24.52
CA LEU A 342 8.21 -15.66 23.53
C LEU A 342 9.03 -16.08 22.32
N LYS A 343 10.21 -16.67 22.50
CA LYS A 343 11.06 -17.19 21.42
C LYS A 343 10.33 -18.23 20.55
N GLN A 344 9.55 -19.10 21.18
CA GLN A 344 8.73 -20.08 20.47
C GLN A 344 7.61 -19.41 19.66
N ARG A 345 6.95 -18.38 20.20
CA ARG A 345 5.92 -17.62 19.48
C ARG A 345 6.50 -16.81 18.32
N ILE A 346 7.69 -16.23 18.50
CA ILE A 346 8.42 -15.55 17.41
C ILE A 346 8.71 -16.53 16.28
N ARG A 347 9.22 -17.73 16.61
CA ARG A 347 9.42 -18.79 15.63
C ARG A 347 8.13 -19.16 14.89
N GLN A 348 7.01 -19.29 15.60
CA GLN A 348 5.71 -19.57 14.99
C GLN A 348 5.31 -18.47 13.98
N GLY A 349 5.42 -17.19 14.36
CA GLY A 349 5.16 -16.07 13.45
C GLY A 349 6.07 -16.09 12.22
N TRP A 350 7.37 -16.35 12.42
CA TRP A 350 8.36 -16.51 11.34
C TRP A 350 8.00 -17.66 10.39
N MET A 351 7.69 -18.84 10.94
CA MET A 351 7.33 -20.00 10.13
C MET A 351 6.02 -19.83 9.39
N MET A 352 5.01 -19.19 10.00
CA MET A 352 3.76 -18.84 9.31
C MET A 352 4.01 -17.88 8.14
N THR A 353 4.91 -16.91 8.32
CA THR A 353 5.34 -16.02 7.23
C THR A 353 6.04 -16.79 6.12
N ALA A 354 6.97 -17.70 6.46
CA ALA A 354 7.67 -18.51 5.48
C ALA A 354 6.73 -19.44 4.70
N LEU A 355 5.81 -20.12 5.39
CA LEU A 355 4.82 -21.02 4.80
C LEU A 355 3.85 -20.34 3.84
N THR A 356 3.58 -19.04 4.04
CA THR A 356 2.65 -18.30 3.20
C THR A 356 3.36 -17.49 2.11
N MET A 357 4.43 -16.76 2.46
CA MET A 357 5.07 -15.83 1.53
C MET A 357 6.01 -16.51 0.55
N LEU A 358 6.77 -17.54 0.97
CA LEU A 358 7.71 -18.20 0.06
C LEU A 358 7.01 -18.89 -1.13
N PRO A 359 5.94 -19.71 -0.95
CA PRO A 359 5.23 -20.26 -2.10
C PRO A 359 4.59 -19.18 -2.97
N MET A 360 4.06 -18.11 -2.37
CA MET A 360 3.54 -16.96 -3.15
C MET A 360 4.65 -16.31 -3.97
N THR A 361 5.86 -16.13 -3.41
CA THR A 361 7.03 -15.67 -4.18
C THR A 361 7.27 -16.53 -5.41
N GLY A 362 7.34 -17.84 -5.25
CA GLY A 362 7.54 -18.77 -6.37
C GLY A 362 6.45 -18.69 -7.44
N LEU A 363 5.18 -18.63 -7.01
CA LEU A 363 4.03 -18.49 -7.92
C LEU A 363 4.03 -17.14 -8.66
N PHE A 364 4.23 -16.02 -7.94
CA PHE A 364 4.26 -14.70 -8.57
C PHE A 364 5.42 -14.56 -9.54
N MET A 365 6.59 -15.10 -9.23
CA MET A 365 7.73 -15.10 -10.17
C MET A 365 7.43 -15.92 -11.42
N ALA A 366 6.87 -17.12 -11.26
CA ALA A 366 6.56 -18.01 -12.38
C ALA A 366 5.42 -17.48 -13.27
N LEU A 367 4.46 -16.79 -12.67
CA LEU A 367 3.24 -16.34 -13.33
C LEU A 367 3.19 -14.82 -13.55
N ALA A 368 4.31 -14.08 -13.36
CA ALA A 368 4.32 -12.61 -13.42
C ALA A 368 3.74 -12.06 -14.74
N LEU A 369 4.17 -12.59 -15.87
CA LEU A 369 3.70 -12.14 -17.18
C LEU A 369 2.21 -12.48 -17.40
N PRO A 370 1.75 -13.73 -17.25
CA PRO A 370 0.33 -14.04 -17.42
C PRO A 370 -0.58 -13.34 -16.40
N ILE A 371 -0.12 -13.08 -15.16
CA ILE A 371 -0.88 -12.27 -14.20
C ILE A 371 -1.01 -10.82 -14.71
N SER A 372 0.10 -10.18 -15.12
CA SER A 372 0.09 -8.81 -15.64
C SER A 372 -0.81 -8.69 -16.86
N ARG A 373 -0.76 -9.65 -17.78
CA ARG A 373 -1.63 -9.73 -18.95
C ARG A 373 -3.10 -9.92 -18.56
N ALA A 374 -3.42 -10.89 -17.71
CA ALA A 374 -4.79 -11.18 -17.29
C ALA A 374 -5.45 -9.99 -16.60
N VAL A 375 -4.69 -9.23 -15.79
CA VAL A 375 -5.22 -8.10 -15.04
C VAL A 375 -5.27 -6.82 -15.88
N TYR A 376 -4.26 -6.53 -16.69
CA TYR A 376 -4.09 -5.19 -17.29
C TYR A 376 -4.09 -5.16 -18.82
N GLU A 377 -3.70 -6.23 -19.55
CA GLU A 377 -3.57 -6.23 -21.03
C GLU A 377 -4.94 -6.02 -21.71
N ARG A 378 -5.33 -4.75 -21.86
CA ARG A 378 -6.56 -4.30 -22.52
C ARG A 378 -6.38 -2.89 -23.08
N TYR A 379 -6.92 -2.61 -24.24
CA TYR A 379 -6.92 -1.29 -24.90
C TYR A 379 -5.53 -0.64 -24.95
N ALA A 380 -5.30 0.44 -24.20
CA ALA A 380 -4.02 1.14 -24.16
C ALA A 380 -2.86 0.35 -23.53
N PHE A 381 -3.17 -0.66 -22.71
CA PHE A 381 -2.14 -1.44 -22.02
C PHE A 381 -1.70 -2.61 -22.91
N SER A 382 -0.53 -2.45 -23.53
CA SER A 382 0.03 -3.37 -24.51
C SER A 382 0.66 -4.61 -23.86
N ARG A 383 1.07 -5.55 -24.70
CA ARG A 383 1.83 -6.74 -24.28
C ARG A 383 3.21 -6.38 -23.74
N ASP A 384 3.84 -5.35 -24.30
CA ASP A 384 5.14 -4.87 -23.86
C ASP A 384 5.03 -4.18 -22.49
N ASP A 385 3.94 -3.45 -22.23
CA ASP A 385 3.62 -2.89 -20.92
C ASP A 385 3.42 -4.01 -19.88
N ALA A 386 2.77 -5.10 -20.28
CA ALA A 386 2.61 -6.27 -19.43
C ALA A 386 3.96 -6.94 -19.12
N ALA A 387 4.88 -7.00 -20.09
CA ALA A 387 6.23 -7.55 -19.88
C ALA A 387 7.05 -6.66 -18.95
N LEU A 388 7.01 -5.34 -19.12
CA LEU A 388 7.66 -4.39 -18.21
C LEU A 388 7.09 -4.53 -16.79
N THR A 389 5.76 -4.54 -16.65
CA THR A 389 5.10 -4.71 -15.35
C THR A 389 5.44 -6.07 -14.71
N ALA A 390 5.55 -7.13 -15.50
CA ALA A 390 5.94 -8.45 -15.02
C ALA A 390 7.38 -8.47 -14.48
N SER A 391 8.33 -7.78 -15.13
CA SER A 391 9.71 -7.68 -14.65
C SER A 391 9.79 -7.01 -13.26
N VAL A 392 9.03 -5.95 -13.07
CA VAL A 392 8.90 -5.24 -11.79
C VAL A 392 8.17 -6.12 -10.76
N LEU A 393 7.14 -6.88 -11.17
CA LEU A 393 6.40 -7.80 -10.32
C LEU A 393 7.30 -8.93 -9.77
N ILE A 394 8.21 -9.45 -10.59
CA ILE A 394 9.23 -10.44 -10.17
C ILE A 394 10.12 -9.84 -9.08
N ALA A 395 10.58 -8.60 -9.26
CA ALA A 395 11.41 -7.93 -8.27
C ALA A 395 10.68 -7.75 -6.92
N TYR A 396 9.42 -7.33 -6.94
CA TYR A 396 8.59 -7.24 -5.72
C TYR A 396 8.35 -8.62 -5.09
N ALA A 397 8.11 -9.65 -5.89
CA ALA A 397 7.82 -11.00 -5.39
C ALA A 397 8.98 -11.55 -4.54
N VAL A 398 10.23 -11.31 -4.95
CA VAL A 398 11.44 -11.66 -4.17
C VAL A 398 11.39 -11.08 -2.75
N GLY A 399 10.79 -9.90 -2.59
CA GLY A 399 10.71 -9.20 -1.31
C GLY A 399 9.63 -9.68 -0.36
N MET A 400 8.61 -10.41 -0.81
CA MET A 400 7.39 -10.69 -0.02
C MET A 400 7.70 -11.30 1.35
N PHE A 401 8.59 -12.28 1.40
CA PHE A 401 8.99 -12.92 2.66
C PHE A 401 9.71 -11.93 3.58
N PHE A 402 10.62 -11.12 3.05
CA PHE A 402 11.42 -10.17 3.84
C PHE A 402 10.55 -9.05 4.42
N TYR A 403 9.59 -8.51 3.65
CA TYR A 403 8.64 -7.52 4.12
C TYR A 403 7.86 -8.01 5.34
N LEU A 404 7.20 -9.16 5.22
CA LEU A 404 6.34 -9.64 6.30
C LEU A 404 7.13 -10.14 7.50
N SER A 405 8.30 -10.78 7.28
CA SER A 405 9.19 -11.21 8.35
C SER A 405 9.73 -10.03 9.16
N ARG A 406 10.13 -8.94 8.48
CA ARG A 406 10.51 -7.69 9.14
C ARG A 406 9.38 -7.16 10.01
N ASP A 407 8.15 -7.12 9.49
CA ASP A 407 7.00 -6.62 10.22
C ASP A 407 6.65 -7.48 11.45
N VAL A 408 6.83 -8.80 11.39
CA VAL A 408 6.73 -9.67 12.57
C VAL A 408 7.75 -9.25 13.64
N LEU A 409 9.02 -9.00 13.25
CA LEU A 409 10.06 -8.60 14.18
C LEU A 409 9.77 -7.21 14.78
N VAL A 410 9.29 -6.25 14.00
CA VAL A 410 8.84 -4.93 14.50
C VAL A 410 7.78 -5.09 15.61
N ARG A 411 6.83 -6.03 15.45
CA ARG A 411 5.82 -6.31 16.50
C ARG A 411 6.43 -6.85 17.77
N VAL A 412 7.52 -7.62 17.69
CA VAL A 412 8.25 -8.09 18.87
C VAL A 412 8.90 -6.93 19.62
N PHE A 413 9.55 -6.00 18.90
CA PHE A 413 10.13 -4.81 19.51
C PHE A 413 9.07 -3.96 20.23
N TYR A 414 7.92 -3.72 19.57
CA TYR A 414 6.81 -2.97 20.19
C TYR A 414 6.25 -3.68 21.42
N ALA A 415 6.16 -5.01 21.41
CA ALA A 415 5.74 -5.78 22.56
C ALA A 415 6.73 -5.70 23.73
N LEU A 416 8.03 -5.54 23.44
CA LEU A 416 9.09 -5.30 24.42
C LEU A 416 9.24 -3.82 24.81
N GLU A 417 8.27 -2.96 24.45
CA GLU A 417 8.25 -1.51 24.70
C GLU A 417 9.44 -0.76 24.08
N ASP A 418 10.05 -1.33 23.04
CA ASP A 418 11.18 -0.74 22.32
C ASP A 418 10.74 -0.26 20.92
N ALA A 419 10.19 0.94 20.84
CA ALA A 419 9.90 1.58 19.56
C ALA A 419 11.15 2.25 18.95
N ASP A 420 12.16 2.54 19.74
CA ASP A 420 13.36 3.27 19.33
C ASP A 420 14.23 2.47 18.37
N THR A 421 14.39 1.17 18.61
CA THR A 421 15.22 0.30 17.74
C THR A 421 14.66 0.21 16.32
N PRO A 422 13.37 -0.12 16.06
CA PRO A 422 12.80 -0.07 14.71
C PRO A 422 12.85 1.32 14.09
N PHE A 423 12.68 2.38 14.87
CA PHE A 423 12.75 3.76 14.40
C PHE A 423 14.15 4.12 13.88
N ARG A 424 15.21 3.83 14.66
CA ARG A 424 16.60 4.06 14.25
C ARG A 424 16.97 3.28 13.01
N ILE A 425 16.55 2.02 12.90
CA ILE A 425 16.76 1.21 11.72
C ILE A 425 16.04 1.85 10.52
N SER A 426 14.82 2.38 10.69
CA SER A 426 14.07 3.03 9.61
C SER A 426 14.78 4.31 9.11
N ILE A 427 15.46 5.07 9.98
CA ILE A 427 16.27 6.21 9.54
C ILE A 427 17.45 5.74 8.68
N VAL A 428 18.19 4.71 9.13
CA VAL A 428 19.29 4.15 8.35
C VAL A 428 18.81 3.61 7.00
N ASN A 429 17.63 3.01 6.99
CA ASN A 429 17.02 2.49 5.78
C ASN A 429 16.78 3.54 4.69
N ILE A 430 16.39 4.77 5.07
CA ILE A 430 16.19 5.86 4.11
C ILE A 430 17.48 6.14 3.34
N PHE A 431 18.60 6.28 4.05
CA PHE A 431 19.89 6.52 3.40
C PHE A 431 20.37 5.31 2.59
N LEU A 432 20.18 4.11 3.14
CA LEU A 432 20.56 2.87 2.46
C LEU A 432 19.74 2.68 1.17
N ASN A 433 18.43 2.98 1.21
CA ASN A 433 17.57 2.93 0.03
C ASN A 433 18.08 3.87 -1.06
N ALA A 434 18.37 5.13 -0.72
CA ALA A 434 18.88 6.11 -1.67
C ALA A 434 20.20 5.64 -2.33
N VAL A 435 21.11 5.06 -1.55
CA VAL A 435 22.37 4.51 -2.08
C VAL A 435 22.13 3.33 -3.02
N LEU A 436 21.25 2.40 -2.62
CA LEU A 436 20.93 1.23 -3.44
C LEU A 436 20.15 1.61 -4.70
N ASP A 437 19.23 2.58 -4.62
CA ASP A 437 18.52 3.13 -5.78
C ASP A 437 19.50 3.71 -6.79
N PHE A 438 20.44 4.54 -6.32
CA PHE A 438 21.47 5.10 -7.15
C PHE A 438 22.32 4.03 -7.86
N LEU A 439 22.68 2.95 -7.16
CA LEU A 439 23.50 1.87 -7.70
C LEU A 439 22.74 0.97 -8.67
N LEU A 440 21.44 0.71 -8.41
CA LEU A 440 20.68 -0.28 -9.14
C LEU A 440 19.80 0.30 -10.26
N VAL A 441 19.49 1.60 -10.23
CA VAL A 441 18.64 2.23 -11.25
C VAL A 441 19.28 2.19 -12.64
N GLY A 442 20.60 2.41 -12.74
CA GLY A 442 21.31 2.39 -14.02
C GLY A 442 21.27 1.01 -14.69
N PRO A 443 21.75 -0.07 -14.05
CA PRO A 443 21.83 -1.39 -14.68
C PRO A 443 20.48 -2.11 -14.81
N LEU A 444 19.51 -1.86 -13.93
CA LEU A 444 18.29 -2.66 -13.83
C LEU A 444 17.00 -1.85 -14.08
N GLY A 445 17.07 -0.53 -14.18
CA GLY A 445 15.90 0.33 -14.38
C GLY A 445 14.88 0.22 -13.23
N ALA A 446 13.58 0.15 -13.57
CA ALA A 446 12.48 0.05 -12.60
C ALA A 446 12.57 -1.19 -11.68
N PRO A 447 12.88 -2.40 -12.15
CA PRO A 447 13.16 -3.53 -11.27
C PRO A 447 14.28 -3.29 -10.26
N GLY A 448 15.29 -2.47 -10.64
CA GLY A 448 16.42 -2.12 -9.76
C GLY A 448 15.99 -1.34 -8.53
N LEU A 449 15.10 -0.36 -8.67
CA LEU A 449 14.54 0.42 -7.56
C LEU A 449 13.75 -0.47 -6.59
N VAL A 450 12.96 -1.39 -7.13
CA VAL A 450 12.23 -2.35 -6.30
C VAL A 450 13.19 -3.29 -5.56
N LEU A 451 14.24 -3.77 -6.22
CA LEU A 451 15.27 -4.62 -5.58
C LEU A 451 16.07 -3.86 -4.53
N ALA A 452 16.29 -2.54 -4.69
CA ALA A 452 16.86 -1.69 -3.65
C ALA A 452 16.01 -1.72 -2.38
N THR A 453 14.71 -1.44 -2.51
CA THR A 453 13.74 -1.51 -1.41
C THR A 453 13.66 -2.91 -0.79
N VAL A 454 13.68 -3.99 -1.59
CA VAL A 454 13.73 -5.39 -1.12
C VAL A 454 15.00 -5.64 -0.31
N SER A 455 16.15 -5.18 -0.80
CA SER A 455 17.45 -5.33 -0.13
C SER A 455 17.48 -4.60 1.22
N VAL A 456 16.92 -3.39 1.28
CA VAL A 456 16.77 -2.63 2.54
C VAL A 456 15.91 -3.40 3.54
N ASN A 457 14.81 -4.01 3.10
CA ASN A 457 13.96 -4.81 3.99
C ASN A 457 14.67 -6.09 4.47
N LEU A 458 15.45 -6.75 3.62
CA LEU A 458 16.29 -7.89 3.99
C LEU A 458 17.33 -7.48 5.05
N ILE A 459 18.07 -6.39 4.81
CA ILE A 459 19.08 -5.89 5.75
C ILE A 459 18.44 -5.50 7.09
N SER A 460 17.30 -4.81 7.06
CA SER A 460 16.53 -4.48 8.26
C SER A 460 16.08 -5.71 9.03
N MET A 461 15.56 -6.71 8.33
CA MET A 461 15.13 -7.98 8.92
C MET A 461 16.30 -8.66 9.63
N VAL A 462 17.46 -8.75 8.96
CA VAL A 462 18.67 -9.35 9.54
C VAL A 462 19.17 -8.55 10.74
N ALA A 463 19.22 -7.23 10.65
CA ALA A 463 19.62 -6.35 11.75
C ALA A 463 18.70 -6.51 12.97
N MET A 464 17.39 -6.47 12.78
CA MET A 464 16.40 -6.67 13.85
C MET A 464 16.53 -8.07 14.48
N LEU A 465 16.70 -9.10 13.66
CA LEU A 465 16.88 -10.47 14.14
C LEU A 465 18.15 -10.62 14.97
N TRP A 466 19.24 -9.99 14.55
CA TRP A 466 20.51 -9.97 15.31
C TRP A 466 20.39 -9.24 16.64
N ILE A 467 19.75 -8.07 16.67
CA ILE A 467 19.51 -7.30 17.90
C ILE A 467 18.62 -8.11 18.86
N LEU A 468 17.54 -8.72 18.38
CA LEU A 468 16.67 -9.58 19.18
C LEU A 468 17.41 -10.81 19.71
N HIS A 469 18.27 -11.43 18.88
CA HIS A 469 19.11 -12.55 19.32
C HIS A 469 19.97 -12.17 20.53
N ARG A 470 20.62 -11.01 20.49
CA ARG A 470 21.41 -10.51 21.63
C ARG A 470 20.53 -10.15 22.82
N ARG A 471 19.44 -9.44 22.61
CA ARG A 471 18.56 -8.95 23.68
C ARG A 471 17.89 -10.08 24.46
N LEU A 472 17.45 -11.13 23.78
CA LEU A 472 16.76 -12.26 24.39
C LEU A 472 17.72 -13.36 24.90
N GLY A 473 19.03 -13.12 24.95
CA GLY A 473 20.00 -14.12 25.39
C GLY A 473 20.11 -15.34 24.46
N GLY A 474 19.98 -15.12 23.16
CA GLY A 474 20.10 -16.15 22.11
C GLY A 474 18.76 -16.62 21.56
N LEU A 475 18.62 -16.56 20.23
CA LEU A 475 17.54 -17.19 19.48
C LEU A 475 18.11 -18.46 18.80
N PRO A 476 17.36 -19.54 18.69
CA PRO A 476 17.83 -20.77 18.04
C PRO A 476 17.77 -20.63 16.51
N LEU A 477 18.52 -19.67 15.96
CA LEU A 477 18.46 -19.30 14.54
C LEU A 477 18.79 -20.46 13.59
N ARG A 478 19.70 -21.35 13.99
CA ARG A 478 20.04 -22.56 13.22
C ARG A 478 18.83 -23.49 13.06
N ALA A 479 18.02 -23.61 14.11
CA ALA A 479 16.79 -24.41 14.07
C ALA A 479 15.68 -23.75 13.24
N TRP A 480 15.74 -22.43 12.98
CA TRP A 480 14.81 -21.72 12.10
C TRP A 480 15.29 -21.75 10.65
N ALA A 481 16.61 -21.65 10.42
CA ALA A 481 17.19 -21.58 9.09
C ALA A 481 16.91 -22.83 8.25
N GLY A 482 17.11 -24.03 8.81
CA GLY A 482 16.89 -25.29 8.09
C GLY A 482 15.48 -25.39 7.48
N PRO A 483 14.40 -25.29 8.29
CA PRO A 483 13.04 -25.26 7.77
C PRO A 483 12.76 -24.12 6.79
N THR A 484 13.28 -22.92 7.04
CA THR A 484 13.08 -21.77 6.14
C THR A 484 13.72 -22.02 4.78
N VAL A 485 14.95 -22.52 4.75
CA VAL A 485 15.65 -22.88 3.51
C VAL A 485 14.92 -24.03 2.81
N GLY A 486 14.48 -25.06 3.56
CA GLY A 486 13.67 -26.14 3.00
C GLY A 486 12.40 -25.67 2.32
N LEU A 487 11.67 -24.72 2.95
CA LEU A 487 10.49 -24.09 2.37
C LEU A 487 10.83 -23.21 1.15
N ALA A 488 11.97 -22.51 1.18
CA ALA A 488 12.41 -21.71 0.04
C ALA A 488 12.74 -22.62 -1.17
N VAL A 489 13.43 -23.73 -0.95
CA VAL A 489 13.71 -24.72 -2.00
C VAL A 489 12.41 -25.36 -2.52
N ALA A 490 11.50 -25.76 -1.63
CA ALA A 490 10.19 -26.28 -2.01
C ALA A 490 9.40 -25.26 -2.85
N SER A 491 9.47 -23.98 -2.49
CA SER A 491 8.83 -22.88 -3.24
C SER A 491 9.47 -22.65 -4.60
N ALA A 492 10.79 -22.75 -4.71
CA ALA A 492 11.50 -22.67 -5.99
C ALA A 492 11.11 -23.82 -6.92
N ILE A 493 11.08 -25.06 -6.41
CA ILE A 493 10.64 -26.25 -7.17
C ILE A 493 9.16 -26.07 -7.60
N ALA A 494 8.29 -25.62 -6.71
CA ALA A 494 6.89 -25.33 -7.02
C ALA A 494 6.76 -24.24 -8.10
N GLY A 495 7.59 -23.19 -8.04
CA GLY A 495 7.64 -22.14 -9.06
C GLY A 495 8.06 -22.71 -10.44
N VAL A 496 9.09 -23.56 -10.48
CA VAL A 496 9.52 -24.24 -11.72
C VAL A 496 8.42 -25.16 -12.27
N ALA A 497 7.76 -25.92 -11.40
CA ALA A 497 6.63 -26.77 -11.78
C ALA A 497 5.46 -25.95 -12.34
N THR A 498 5.14 -24.82 -11.70
CA THR A 498 4.13 -23.86 -12.16
C THR A 498 4.47 -23.32 -13.54
N TRP A 499 5.70 -22.85 -13.72
CA TRP A 499 6.19 -22.32 -15.00
C TRP A 499 6.17 -23.39 -16.11
N GLY A 500 6.65 -24.60 -15.82
CA GLY A 500 6.63 -25.73 -16.76
C GLY A 500 5.21 -26.12 -17.16
N THR A 501 4.28 -26.16 -16.20
CA THR A 501 2.86 -26.41 -16.47
C THR A 501 2.27 -25.32 -17.36
N LEU A 502 2.56 -24.04 -17.07
CA LEU A 502 2.11 -22.91 -17.87
C LEU A 502 2.59 -23.04 -19.32
N GLN A 503 3.88 -23.30 -19.53
CA GLN A 503 4.46 -23.48 -20.88
C GLN A 503 3.82 -24.64 -21.64
N GLY A 504 3.53 -25.75 -20.95
CA GLY A 504 2.79 -26.86 -21.52
C GLY A 504 1.37 -26.50 -21.96
N LEU A 505 0.64 -25.78 -21.10
CA LEU A 505 -0.73 -25.32 -21.38
C LEU A 505 -0.78 -24.25 -22.49
N GLU A 506 0.22 -23.36 -22.54
CA GLU A 506 0.31 -22.35 -23.62
C GLU A 506 0.54 -22.99 -24.98
N ARG A 507 1.34 -24.06 -25.06
CA ARG A 507 1.54 -24.82 -26.30
C ARG A 507 0.28 -25.55 -26.76
N LEU A 508 -0.54 -26.03 -25.81
CA LEU A 508 -1.76 -26.79 -26.12
C LEU A 508 -2.96 -25.89 -26.47
N TRP A 509 -3.14 -24.78 -25.73
CA TRP A 509 -4.33 -23.95 -25.81
C TRP A 509 -4.08 -22.56 -26.40
N GLY A 510 -2.81 -22.20 -26.66
CA GLY A 510 -2.45 -20.84 -27.04
C GLY A 510 -2.61 -19.84 -25.87
N SER A 511 -2.42 -18.56 -26.15
CA SER A 511 -2.47 -17.49 -25.12
C SER A 511 -3.31 -16.26 -25.56
N GLY A 512 -4.18 -16.42 -26.58
CA GLY A 512 -4.88 -15.31 -27.20
C GLY A 512 -6.21 -14.89 -26.54
N ASN A 513 -6.78 -15.71 -25.64
CA ASN A 513 -8.07 -15.46 -25.02
C ASN A 513 -7.93 -15.33 -23.50
N LEU A 514 -8.59 -14.30 -22.93
CA LEU A 514 -8.58 -14.07 -21.49
C LEU A 514 -9.05 -15.28 -20.66
N TRP A 515 -10.12 -15.96 -21.11
CA TRP A 515 -10.66 -17.12 -20.40
C TRP A 515 -9.68 -18.30 -20.40
N VAL A 516 -8.98 -18.51 -21.52
CA VAL A 516 -7.91 -19.52 -21.63
C VAL A 516 -6.76 -19.15 -20.69
N LEU A 517 -6.35 -17.88 -20.67
CA LEU A 517 -5.29 -17.39 -19.81
C LEU A 517 -5.65 -17.55 -18.31
N LEU A 518 -6.89 -17.25 -17.94
CA LEU A 518 -7.39 -17.47 -16.56
C LEU A 518 -7.40 -18.96 -16.20
N GLY A 519 -7.84 -19.82 -17.12
CA GLY A 519 -7.77 -21.28 -16.94
C GLY A 519 -6.35 -21.79 -16.74
N GLN A 520 -5.41 -21.31 -17.56
CA GLN A 520 -3.98 -21.62 -17.44
C GLN A 520 -3.42 -21.17 -16.10
N LEU A 521 -3.75 -19.95 -15.66
CA LEU A 521 -3.33 -19.43 -14.34
C LEU A 521 -3.83 -20.31 -13.20
N VAL A 522 -5.10 -20.70 -13.21
CA VAL A 522 -5.70 -21.54 -12.16
C VAL A 522 -5.04 -22.91 -12.13
N LEU A 523 -4.88 -23.56 -13.28
CA LEU A 523 -4.30 -24.89 -13.35
C LEU A 523 -2.80 -24.89 -12.98
N ALA A 524 -2.01 -23.96 -13.52
CA ALA A 524 -0.60 -23.85 -13.20
C ALA A 524 -0.37 -23.49 -11.73
N SER A 525 -1.16 -22.57 -11.17
CA SER A 525 -1.12 -22.28 -9.73
C SER A 525 -1.51 -23.50 -8.89
N GLY A 526 -2.54 -24.23 -9.30
CA GLY A 526 -2.98 -25.45 -8.62
C GLY A 526 -1.89 -26.52 -8.54
N VAL A 527 -1.17 -26.76 -9.66
CA VAL A 527 -0.01 -27.66 -9.69
C VAL A 527 1.10 -27.15 -8.77
N GLY A 528 1.44 -25.86 -8.85
CA GLY A 528 2.46 -25.27 -7.98
C GLY A 528 2.14 -25.42 -6.49
N VAL A 529 0.91 -25.11 -6.10
CA VAL A 529 0.46 -25.28 -4.71
C VAL A 529 0.52 -26.74 -4.29
N ALA A 530 0.09 -27.67 -5.14
CA ALA A 530 0.13 -29.12 -4.84
C ALA A 530 1.57 -29.62 -4.64
N VAL A 531 2.50 -29.20 -5.52
CA VAL A 531 3.93 -29.52 -5.40
C VAL A 531 4.52 -28.93 -4.13
N PHE A 532 4.24 -27.64 -3.84
CA PHE A 532 4.71 -27.01 -2.60
C PHE A 532 4.21 -27.74 -1.35
N VAL A 533 2.91 -28.00 -1.27
CA VAL A 533 2.31 -28.71 -0.12
C VAL A 533 2.91 -30.10 0.03
N GLY A 534 3.07 -30.86 -1.06
CA GLY A 534 3.68 -32.18 -1.04
C GLY A 534 5.13 -32.17 -0.50
N LEU A 535 5.95 -31.21 -0.92
CA LEU A 535 7.30 -31.03 -0.43
C LEU A 535 7.37 -30.52 1.01
N ALA A 536 6.51 -29.54 1.35
CA ALA A 536 6.45 -28.97 2.68
C ALA A 536 6.01 -29.98 3.76
N LEU A 537 5.12 -30.92 3.41
CA LEU A 537 4.72 -32.01 4.31
C LEU A 537 5.89 -32.95 4.66
N GLN A 538 6.86 -33.12 3.75
CA GLN A 538 8.06 -33.94 4.01
C GLN A 538 9.01 -33.29 5.03
N LEU A 539 8.93 -31.95 5.23
CA LEU A 539 9.71 -31.22 6.23
C LEU A 539 9.23 -31.45 7.67
N ASN A 540 8.13 -32.19 7.86
CA ASN A 540 7.58 -32.54 9.18
C ASN A 540 7.41 -31.35 10.15
N LEU A 541 7.03 -30.17 9.64
CA LEU A 541 6.88 -28.95 10.42
C LEU A 541 5.67 -29.03 11.37
N PRO A 542 5.85 -28.73 12.69
CA PRO A 542 4.73 -28.73 13.65
C PRO A 542 3.60 -27.79 13.23
N GLU A 543 3.94 -26.68 12.61
CA GLU A 543 3.00 -25.66 12.15
C GLU A 543 2.07 -26.19 11.03
N LEU A 544 2.58 -27.04 10.14
CA LEU A 544 1.77 -27.70 9.10
C LEU A 544 0.83 -28.74 9.67
N ARG A 545 1.27 -29.51 10.66
CA ARG A 545 0.42 -30.50 11.34
C ARG A 545 -0.77 -29.82 12.01
N LEU A 546 -0.56 -28.69 12.68
CA LEU A 546 -1.64 -27.90 13.29
C LEU A 546 -2.67 -27.37 12.28
N LEU A 547 -2.22 -26.98 11.08
CA LEU A 547 -3.11 -26.53 10.00
C LEU A 547 -3.88 -27.69 9.38
N SER A 548 -3.20 -28.82 9.09
CA SER A 548 -3.83 -30.02 8.52
C SER A 548 -4.90 -30.60 9.46
N ASP A 549 -4.62 -30.69 10.78
CA ASP A 549 -5.55 -31.19 11.77
C ASP A 549 -6.80 -30.31 11.90
N ARG A 550 -6.65 -29.00 11.84
CA ARG A 550 -7.79 -28.05 11.84
C ARG A 550 -8.66 -28.20 10.59
N ILE A 551 -8.05 -28.36 9.42
CA ILE A 551 -8.78 -28.55 8.15
C ILE A 551 -9.52 -29.90 8.18
N LEU A 552 -8.86 -30.99 8.57
CA LEU A 552 -9.45 -32.32 8.67
C LEU A 552 -10.60 -32.37 9.69
N GLN A 553 -10.46 -31.70 10.85
CA GLN A 553 -11.54 -31.60 11.82
C GLN A 553 -12.74 -30.81 11.29
N LYS A 554 -12.52 -29.78 10.46
CA LYS A 554 -13.59 -28.98 9.87
C LYS A 554 -14.33 -29.74 8.75
N VAL A 555 -13.61 -30.56 7.99
CA VAL A 555 -14.17 -31.43 6.95
C VAL A 555 -14.94 -32.61 7.58
N ARG A 556 -14.43 -33.19 8.68
CA ARG A 556 -15.14 -34.25 9.41
C ARG A 556 -16.39 -33.80 10.17
N ARG A 557 -16.55 -32.50 10.41
CA ARG A 557 -17.73 -31.91 11.08
C ARG A 557 -18.83 -31.45 10.10
N ARG A 558 -18.58 -31.51 8.79
CA ARG A 558 -19.56 -31.37 7.72
C ARG A 558 -19.99 -32.74 7.19
#